data_e1cc0efee5883aa1b1b08c97c378b6b5
#
_entry.id   e1cc0efee5883aa1b1b08c97c378b6b5
#
_cell.length_a   1.000
_cell.length_b   1.000
_cell.length_c   1.000
_cell.angle_alpha   90.00
_cell.angle_beta   90.00
_cell.angle_gamma   90.00
#
_symmetry.space_group_name_H-M   'P 1'
#
loop_
_entity.id
_entity.type
_entity.pdbx_description
1 polymer ?
#
loop_
_entity_poly.entity_id
_entity_poly.type
_entity_poly.pdbx_seq_one_letter_code
_entity_poly.pdbx_strand_id
1 'polypeptide(L)'
;LEGNKTKTYYSNGSKEQAETMAKRCDNVISFYKSLVNFEPTVTLLVLSPDDWSKYTKFPVYGMPHYNDAKTLIVASEDNDFWKSFIPQLSQLPKELAQQISNTYSDRDNTLTMRDFFDLLAIHELGHAFHNQGGLNMQRKWMGELFANILLHTYIAEKEPELLPALTFFPQMVVFSTNK
;
A
#
# COMPACT_ATOMS: atom_id res chain seq x y z
N LEU A 1 10.22 9.13 -13.30
CA LEU A 1 9.91 10.51 -12.87
C LEU A 1 11.19 11.22 -12.47
N GLU A 2 11.33 12.48 -12.86
CA GLU A 2 12.43 13.36 -12.44
C GLU A 2 11.99 14.14 -11.19
N GLY A 3 12.97 14.47 -10.31
CA GLY A 3 12.71 15.27 -9.10
C GLY A 3 12.37 14.50 -7.84
N ASN A 4 12.11 13.21 -7.91
CA ASN A 4 11.93 12.33 -6.74
C ASN A 4 13.23 11.61 -6.39
N LYS A 5 13.44 11.33 -5.09
CA LYS A 5 14.57 10.51 -4.61
C LYS A 5 14.39 9.04 -5.03
N THR A 6 13.16 8.56 -4.94
CA THR A 6 12.80 7.22 -5.38
C THR A 6 12.75 7.16 -6.91
N LYS A 7 13.61 6.34 -7.50
CA LYS A 7 13.62 6.13 -8.96
C LYS A 7 12.32 5.45 -9.37
N THR A 8 11.50 6.14 -10.18
CA THR A 8 10.15 5.69 -10.48
C THR A 8 9.93 5.49 -11.97
N TYR A 9 9.41 4.31 -12.31
CA TYR A 9 8.91 3.97 -13.64
C TYR A 9 7.41 3.67 -13.57
N TYR A 10 6.71 3.89 -14.66
CA TYR A 10 5.26 3.71 -14.70
C TYR A 10 4.77 3.36 -16.10
N SER A 11 3.64 2.67 -16.16
CA SER A 11 2.93 2.37 -17.39
C SER A 11 2.37 3.62 -18.05
N ASN A 12 2.20 3.59 -19.37
CA ASN A 12 1.60 4.69 -20.10
C ASN A 12 0.23 5.05 -19.51
N GLY A 13 -0.04 6.35 -19.34
CA GLY A 13 -1.26 6.85 -18.70
C GLY A 13 -1.26 6.89 -17.17
N SER A 14 -0.28 6.29 -16.50
CA SER A 14 -0.27 6.14 -15.02
C SER A 14 0.59 7.20 -14.30
N LYS A 15 0.83 8.34 -14.95
CA LYS A 15 1.74 9.37 -14.43
C LYS A 15 1.29 9.96 -13.09
N GLU A 16 0.02 10.31 -12.97
CA GLU A 16 -0.54 10.93 -11.74
C GLU A 16 -0.41 9.99 -10.53
N GLN A 17 -0.77 8.72 -10.71
CA GLN A 17 -0.59 7.71 -9.66
C GLN A 17 0.89 7.52 -9.31
N ALA A 18 1.77 7.51 -10.30
CA ALA A 18 3.20 7.38 -10.08
C ALA A 18 3.79 8.57 -9.31
N GLU A 19 3.35 9.79 -9.58
CA GLU A 19 3.75 10.99 -8.83
C GLU A 19 3.29 10.93 -7.38
N THR A 20 2.03 10.50 -7.16
CA THR A 20 1.46 10.33 -5.81
C THR A 20 2.25 9.29 -5.01
N MET A 21 2.48 8.12 -5.58
CA MET A 21 3.19 7.03 -4.91
C MET A 21 4.67 7.35 -4.69
N ALA A 22 5.35 7.98 -5.67
CA ALA A 22 6.74 8.39 -5.52
C ALA A 22 6.91 9.40 -4.38
N LYS A 23 6.04 10.40 -4.30
CA LYS A 23 6.03 11.38 -3.22
C LYS A 23 5.81 10.73 -1.85
N ARG A 24 4.85 9.80 -1.75
CA ARG A 24 4.59 9.05 -0.51
C ARG A 24 5.81 8.22 -0.10
N CYS A 25 6.43 7.48 -1.03
CA CYS A 25 7.66 6.74 -0.76
C CYS A 25 8.79 7.65 -0.24
N ASP A 26 9.01 8.78 -0.89
CA ASP A 26 10.05 9.74 -0.49
C ASP A 26 9.78 10.31 0.91
N ASN A 27 8.53 10.61 1.25
CA ASN A 27 8.12 11.08 2.57
C ASN A 27 8.36 10.02 3.64
N VAL A 28 7.97 8.77 3.41
CA VAL A 28 8.17 7.63 4.31
C VAL A 28 9.66 7.40 4.55
N ILE A 29 10.45 7.32 3.48
CA ILE A 29 11.89 7.12 3.57
C ILE A 29 12.55 8.25 4.35
N SER A 30 12.18 9.50 4.08
CA SER A 30 12.72 10.67 4.78
C SER A 30 12.34 10.69 6.25
N PHE A 31 11.10 10.31 6.60
CA PHE A 31 10.64 10.21 7.98
C PHE A 31 11.47 9.19 8.77
N TYR A 32 11.59 7.97 8.24
CA TYR A 32 12.34 6.92 8.92
C TYR A 32 13.85 7.14 8.92
N LYS A 33 14.41 7.75 7.87
CA LYS A 33 15.81 8.16 7.88
C LYS A 33 16.16 9.02 9.10
N SER A 34 15.25 9.93 9.49
CA SER A 34 15.47 10.78 10.66
C SER A 34 15.44 10.03 11.98
N LEU A 35 14.75 8.88 12.05
CA LEU A 35 14.58 8.08 13.27
C LEU A 35 15.64 6.99 13.43
N VAL A 36 15.96 6.29 12.33
CA VAL A 36 16.84 5.10 12.36
C VAL A 36 18.21 5.34 11.71
N ASN A 37 18.47 6.56 11.22
CA ASN A 37 19.70 6.94 10.53
C ASN A 37 20.09 5.98 9.38
N PHE A 38 19.10 5.48 8.67
CA PHE A 38 19.26 4.58 7.53
C PHE A 38 18.27 4.92 6.41
N GLU A 39 18.69 4.80 5.17
CA GLU A 39 17.89 5.10 3.98
C GLU A 39 18.02 3.94 2.96
N PRO A 40 16.97 3.16 2.73
CA PRO A 40 17.00 2.12 1.71
C PRO A 40 16.99 2.73 0.30
N THR A 41 17.65 2.04 -0.63
CA THR A 41 17.50 2.35 -2.05
C THR A 41 16.34 1.56 -2.63
N VAL A 42 15.35 2.25 -3.22
CA VAL A 42 14.16 1.62 -3.78
C VAL A 42 13.89 2.13 -5.18
N THR A 43 13.57 1.21 -6.09
CA THR A 43 12.97 1.52 -7.39
C THR A 43 11.47 1.27 -7.29
N LEU A 44 10.65 2.23 -7.66
CA LEU A 44 9.20 2.11 -7.70
C LEU A 44 8.74 1.79 -9.12
N LEU A 45 7.92 0.76 -9.28
CA LEU A 45 7.18 0.47 -10.51
C LEU A 45 5.68 0.64 -10.26
N VAL A 46 5.03 1.49 -11.04
CA VAL A 46 3.58 1.71 -11.03
C VAL A 46 3.01 1.15 -12.32
N LEU A 47 2.39 -0.02 -12.23
CA LEU A 47 2.08 -0.84 -13.40
C LEU A 47 0.58 -0.93 -13.69
N SER A 48 0.23 -0.79 -14.97
CA SER A 48 -1.10 -1.14 -15.50
C SER A 48 -1.29 -2.67 -15.54
N PRO A 49 -2.54 -3.16 -15.69
CA PRO A 49 -2.80 -4.59 -15.89
C PRO A 49 -1.98 -5.19 -17.03
N ASP A 50 -1.86 -4.48 -18.15
CA ASP A 50 -1.16 -4.93 -19.35
C ASP A 50 0.35 -5.09 -19.16
N ASP A 51 0.92 -4.31 -18.26
CA ASP A 51 2.36 -4.34 -17.98
C ASP A 51 2.70 -5.21 -16.77
N TRP A 52 1.75 -5.53 -15.90
CA TRP A 52 2.00 -6.28 -14.69
C TRP A 52 2.75 -7.59 -14.93
N SER A 53 2.23 -8.44 -15.80
CA SER A 53 2.85 -9.74 -16.11
C SER A 53 4.19 -9.65 -16.84
N LYS A 54 4.51 -8.50 -17.42
CA LYS A 54 5.80 -8.27 -18.11
C LYS A 54 6.93 -7.94 -17.12
N TYR A 55 6.59 -7.26 -16.02
CA TYR A 55 7.59 -6.73 -15.07
C TYR A 55 7.57 -7.38 -13.70
N THR A 56 6.56 -8.19 -13.39
CA THR A 56 6.53 -8.99 -12.16
C THR A 56 6.02 -10.40 -12.42
N LYS A 57 6.50 -11.34 -11.60
CA LYS A 57 6.00 -12.73 -11.57
C LYS A 57 4.86 -12.92 -10.58
N PHE A 58 4.49 -11.88 -9.84
CA PHE A 58 3.40 -11.97 -8.88
C PHE A 58 2.06 -12.15 -9.62
N PRO A 59 1.29 -13.23 -9.34
CA PRO A 59 0.18 -13.63 -10.20
C PRO A 59 -1.06 -12.73 -10.06
N VAL A 60 -1.17 -12.00 -8.95
CA VAL A 60 -2.35 -11.18 -8.64
C VAL A 60 -2.05 -9.73 -8.96
N TYR A 61 -2.73 -9.19 -9.97
CA TYR A 61 -2.66 -7.76 -10.27
C TYR A 61 -3.20 -6.95 -9.08
N GLY A 62 -2.45 -5.95 -8.69
CA GLY A 62 -2.89 -5.02 -7.66
C GLY A 62 -2.34 -5.28 -6.26
N MET A 63 -1.74 -6.45 -5.99
CA MET A 63 -1.11 -6.70 -4.70
C MET A 63 0.27 -6.03 -4.66
N PRO A 64 0.46 -4.97 -3.85
CA PRO A 64 1.77 -4.37 -3.67
C PRO A 64 2.78 -5.40 -3.16
N HIS A 65 4.00 -5.32 -3.63
CA HIS A 65 5.07 -6.21 -3.16
C HIS A 65 6.46 -5.62 -3.38
N TYR A 66 7.37 -5.98 -2.51
CA TYR A 66 8.79 -5.64 -2.60
C TYR A 66 9.60 -6.89 -2.96
N ASN A 67 10.58 -6.76 -3.85
CA ASN A 67 11.40 -7.89 -4.32
C ASN A 67 12.89 -7.72 -4.04
N ASP A 68 13.66 -8.81 -4.25
CA ASP A 68 15.12 -8.85 -4.01
C ASP A 68 15.93 -7.89 -4.91
N ALA A 69 15.34 -7.43 -6.02
CA ALA A 69 15.93 -6.40 -6.88
C ALA A 69 15.76 -4.98 -6.34
N LYS A 70 15.36 -4.83 -5.07
CA LYS A 70 15.07 -3.55 -4.41
C LYS A 70 13.96 -2.76 -5.09
N THR A 71 13.00 -3.47 -5.65
CA THR A 71 11.90 -2.89 -6.41
C THR A 71 10.59 -3.05 -5.66
N LEU A 72 9.93 -1.92 -5.41
CA LEU A 72 8.55 -1.84 -4.94
C LEU A 72 7.64 -1.78 -6.15
N ILE A 73 6.65 -2.67 -6.22
CA ILE A 73 5.72 -2.78 -7.33
C ILE A 73 4.32 -2.53 -6.82
N VAL A 74 3.61 -1.59 -7.45
CA VAL A 74 2.23 -1.23 -7.12
C VAL A 74 1.37 -1.14 -8.38
N ALA A 75 0.06 -1.28 -8.23
CA ALA A 75 -0.88 -1.10 -9.33
C ALA A 75 -1.12 0.38 -9.62
N SER A 76 -1.37 0.71 -10.88
CA SER A 76 -1.71 2.06 -11.31
C SER A 76 -3.18 2.40 -11.15
N GLU A 77 -4.05 1.40 -11.03
CA GLU A 77 -5.50 1.58 -11.00
C GLU A 77 -6.19 0.54 -10.12
N ASP A 78 -7.42 0.86 -9.72
CA ASP A 78 -8.30 -0.05 -9.02
C ASP A 78 -8.67 -1.26 -9.90
N ASN A 79 -9.06 -2.36 -9.27
CA ASN A 79 -9.32 -3.62 -9.96
C ASN A 79 -10.31 -4.52 -9.21
N ASP A 80 -10.75 -5.58 -9.88
CA ASP A 80 -11.74 -6.50 -9.32
C ASP A 80 -11.24 -7.26 -8.09
N PHE A 81 -9.92 -7.52 -8.01
CA PHE A 81 -9.34 -8.14 -6.82
C PHE A 81 -9.52 -7.22 -5.60
N TRP A 82 -9.19 -5.93 -5.70
CA TRP A 82 -9.40 -4.98 -4.60
C TRP A 82 -10.89 -4.84 -4.25
N LYS A 83 -11.75 -4.71 -5.28
CA LYS A 83 -13.21 -4.59 -5.09
C LYS A 83 -13.82 -5.81 -4.41
N SER A 84 -13.21 -6.99 -4.56
CA SER A 84 -13.71 -8.20 -3.91
C SER A 84 -13.68 -8.16 -2.38
N PHE A 85 -12.89 -7.26 -1.79
CA PHE A 85 -12.86 -7.05 -0.34
C PHE A 85 -13.98 -6.15 0.18
N ILE A 86 -14.69 -5.46 -0.71
CA ILE A 86 -15.80 -4.59 -0.32
C ILE A 86 -17.03 -5.46 -0.03
N PRO A 87 -17.54 -5.48 1.21
CA PRO A 87 -18.72 -6.27 1.53
C PRO A 87 -19.98 -5.65 0.93
N GLN A 88 -21.04 -6.43 0.81
CA GLN A 88 -22.35 -5.90 0.45
C GLN A 88 -22.87 -5.00 1.59
N LEU A 89 -22.79 -3.68 1.42
CA LEU A 89 -23.11 -2.71 2.47
C LEU A 89 -24.54 -2.87 3.01
N SER A 90 -25.48 -3.31 2.18
CA SER A 90 -26.87 -3.57 2.58
C SER A 90 -27.04 -4.70 3.62
N GLN A 91 -26.04 -5.55 3.78
CA GLN A 91 -26.04 -6.67 4.73
C GLN A 91 -25.32 -6.35 6.05
N LEU A 92 -24.78 -5.15 6.16
CA LEU A 92 -24.05 -4.70 7.35
C LEU A 92 -24.94 -3.84 8.26
N PRO A 93 -24.61 -3.75 9.56
CA PRO A 93 -25.17 -2.72 10.43
C PRO A 93 -24.99 -1.34 9.81
N LYS A 94 -26.03 -0.47 9.90
CA LYS A 94 -26.03 0.85 9.24
C LYS A 94 -24.79 1.69 9.56
N GLU A 95 -24.37 1.69 10.81
CA GLU A 95 -23.20 2.45 11.26
C GLU A 95 -21.92 1.98 10.59
N LEU A 96 -21.72 0.66 10.52
CA LEU A 96 -20.55 0.08 9.85
C LEU A 96 -20.60 0.32 8.34
N ALA A 97 -21.75 0.13 7.71
CA ALA A 97 -21.95 0.43 6.29
C ALA A 97 -21.59 1.89 5.97
N GLN A 98 -22.03 2.83 6.81
CA GLN A 98 -21.71 4.25 6.66
C GLN A 98 -20.22 4.54 6.86
N GLN A 99 -19.60 3.93 7.85
CA GLN A 99 -18.15 4.08 8.09
C GLN A 99 -17.33 3.57 6.91
N ILE A 100 -17.66 2.38 6.37
CA ILE A 100 -17.01 1.81 5.19
C ILE A 100 -17.22 2.73 3.98
N SER A 101 -18.44 3.17 3.74
CA SER A 101 -18.73 4.10 2.65
C SER A 101 -17.93 5.39 2.75
N ASN A 102 -17.87 5.99 3.93
CA ASN A 102 -17.11 7.22 4.15
C ASN A 102 -15.60 7.03 3.98
N THR A 103 -15.09 5.85 4.31
CA THR A 103 -13.64 5.55 4.28
C THR A 103 -13.15 5.15 2.90
N TYR A 104 -13.98 4.40 2.16
CA TYR A 104 -13.56 3.76 0.90
C TYR A 104 -14.31 4.29 -0.33
N SER A 105 -14.87 5.49 -0.26
CA SER A 105 -15.42 6.15 -1.45
C SER A 105 -14.43 7.15 -2.04
N ASP A 106 -14.33 7.14 -3.35
CA ASP A 106 -13.61 8.18 -4.09
C ASP A 106 -14.42 9.49 -4.17
N ARG A 107 -13.91 10.46 -4.93
CA ARG A 107 -14.55 11.77 -5.12
C ARG A 107 -15.91 11.70 -5.81
N ASP A 108 -16.16 10.61 -6.54
CA ASP A 108 -17.42 10.37 -7.27
C ASP A 108 -18.39 9.49 -6.46
N ASN A 109 -18.11 9.28 -5.16
CA ASN A 109 -18.82 8.35 -4.27
C ASN A 109 -18.84 6.90 -4.76
N THR A 110 -17.86 6.50 -5.56
CA THR A 110 -17.68 5.10 -5.97
C THR A 110 -16.81 4.40 -4.94
N LEU A 111 -17.25 3.22 -4.51
CA LEU A 111 -16.47 2.41 -3.56
C LEU A 111 -15.19 1.89 -4.23
N THR A 112 -14.07 2.12 -3.57
CA THR A 112 -12.73 1.71 -4.01
C THR A 112 -11.88 1.29 -2.83
N MET A 113 -10.99 0.33 -3.02
CA MET A 113 -10.00 -0.06 -2.01
C MET A 113 -8.63 0.59 -2.27
N ARG A 114 -8.55 1.56 -3.17
CA ARG A 114 -7.29 2.19 -3.57
C ARG A 114 -6.49 2.70 -2.37
N ASP A 115 -7.13 3.46 -1.49
CA ASP A 115 -6.43 4.04 -0.33
C ASP A 115 -5.79 2.97 0.53
N PHE A 116 -6.48 1.85 0.77
CA PHE A 116 -5.92 0.74 1.53
C PHE A 116 -4.71 0.10 0.82
N PHE A 117 -4.82 -0.24 -0.46
CA PHE A 117 -3.74 -0.88 -1.21
C PHE A 117 -2.56 0.05 -1.46
N ASP A 118 -2.81 1.34 -1.65
CA ASP A 118 -1.74 2.34 -1.75
C ASP A 118 -0.97 2.48 -0.42
N LEU A 119 -1.65 2.29 0.74
CA LEU A 119 -0.98 2.26 2.04
C LEU A 119 -0.16 0.98 2.26
N LEU A 120 -0.58 -0.15 1.70
CA LEU A 120 0.23 -1.38 1.75
C LEU A 120 1.61 -1.22 1.09
N ALA A 121 1.78 -0.28 0.17
CA ALA A 121 3.09 0.05 -0.36
C ALA A 121 4.06 0.54 0.74
N ILE A 122 3.57 1.16 1.81
CA ILE A 122 4.38 1.56 2.98
C ILE A 122 4.82 0.34 3.78
N HIS A 123 3.93 -0.66 3.92
CA HIS A 123 4.29 -1.96 4.49
C HIS A 123 5.45 -2.60 3.70
N GLU A 124 5.36 -2.61 2.39
CA GLU A 124 6.39 -3.15 1.51
C GLU A 124 7.72 -2.37 1.61
N LEU A 125 7.67 -1.06 1.83
CA LEU A 125 8.85 -0.27 2.17
C LEU A 125 9.48 -0.70 3.51
N GLY A 126 8.69 -1.18 4.46
CA GLY A 126 9.16 -1.78 5.69
C GLY A 126 10.11 -2.95 5.43
N HIS A 127 9.79 -3.79 4.45
CA HIS A 127 10.68 -4.87 4.00
C HIS A 127 11.99 -4.33 3.42
N ALA A 128 11.96 -3.22 2.68
CA ALA A 128 13.18 -2.58 2.19
C ALA A 128 14.07 -2.11 3.35
N PHE A 129 13.49 -1.54 4.40
CA PHE A 129 14.23 -1.07 5.58
C PHE A 129 14.94 -2.23 6.30
N HIS A 130 14.24 -3.30 6.65
CA HIS A 130 14.89 -4.39 7.40
C HIS A 130 15.87 -5.20 6.54
N ASN A 131 15.54 -5.47 5.26
CA ASN A 131 16.41 -6.25 4.38
C ASN A 131 17.72 -5.52 4.08
N GLN A 132 17.66 -4.24 3.73
CA GLN A 132 18.83 -3.45 3.39
C GLN A 132 19.56 -2.91 4.63
N GLY A 133 18.86 -2.67 5.73
CA GLY A 133 19.43 -2.26 7.02
C GLY A 133 20.14 -3.36 7.79
N GLY A 134 20.15 -4.58 7.26
CA GLY A 134 20.84 -5.71 7.88
C GLY A 134 20.16 -6.26 9.14
N LEU A 135 18.86 -5.97 9.33
CA LEU A 135 18.10 -6.53 10.45
C LEU A 135 17.78 -8.00 10.15
N ASN A 136 18.43 -8.90 10.88
CA ASN A 136 18.21 -10.32 10.71
C ASN A 136 16.89 -10.73 11.40
N MET A 137 15.85 -10.91 10.60
CA MET A 137 14.55 -11.42 11.05
C MET A 137 14.58 -12.95 11.07
N GLN A 138 14.84 -13.54 12.24
CA GLN A 138 14.95 -15.00 12.42
C GLN A 138 13.68 -15.76 12.00
N ARG A 139 12.54 -15.11 12.02
CA ARG A 139 11.25 -15.66 11.64
C ARG A 139 10.53 -14.70 10.70
N LYS A 140 9.85 -15.24 9.68
CA LYS A 140 9.12 -14.42 8.69
C LYS A 140 8.14 -13.44 9.34
N TRP A 141 7.36 -13.87 10.33
CA TRP A 141 6.40 -13.01 11.02
C TRP A 141 7.03 -11.79 11.70
N MET A 142 8.32 -11.84 12.06
CA MET A 142 9.02 -10.67 12.64
C MET A 142 9.22 -9.57 11.59
N GLY A 143 9.52 -9.95 10.35
CA GLY A 143 9.59 -9.01 9.22
C GLY A 143 8.23 -8.36 8.93
N GLU A 144 7.17 -9.18 8.94
CA GLU A 144 5.80 -8.68 8.77
C GLU A 144 5.37 -7.74 9.89
N LEU A 145 5.68 -8.09 11.15
CA LEU A 145 5.41 -7.22 12.29
C LEU A 145 6.18 -5.89 12.18
N PHE A 146 7.46 -5.94 11.81
CA PHE A 146 8.27 -4.76 11.62
C PHE A 146 7.67 -3.86 10.52
N ALA A 147 7.31 -4.43 9.37
CA ALA A 147 6.71 -3.70 8.26
C ALA A 147 5.35 -3.06 8.66
N ASN A 148 4.53 -3.79 9.43
CA ASN A 148 3.28 -3.25 9.97
C ASN A 148 3.53 -2.11 10.99
N ILE A 149 4.51 -2.23 11.86
CA ILE A 149 4.87 -1.15 12.80
C ILE A 149 5.26 0.10 12.01
N LEU A 150 6.10 -0.03 10.98
CA LEU A 150 6.44 1.10 10.13
C LEU A 150 5.20 1.72 9.46
N LEU A 151 4.36 0.91 8.83
CA LEU A 151 3.13 1.39 8.20
C LEU A 151 2.28 2.20 9.19
N HIS A 152 1.90 1.59 10.32
CA HIS A 152 0.99 2.21 11.27
C HIS A 152 1.58 3.44 11.95
N THR A 153 2.89 3.42 12.28
CA THR A 153 3.56 4.58 12.89
C THR A 153 3.59 5.76 11.92
N TYR A 154 3.97 5.54 10.66
CA TYR A 154 4.00 6.62 9.67
C TYR A 154 2.61 7.24 9.47
N ILE A 155 1.59 6.41 9.29
CA ILE A 155 0.22 6.89 9.08
C ILE A 155 -0.27 7.66 10.31
N ALA A 156 -0.07 7.16 11.52
CA ALA A 156 -0.49 7.85 12.74
C ALA A 156 0.18 9.22 12.91
N GLU A 157 1.44 9.36 12.50
CA GLU A 157 2.23 10.57 12.69
C GLU A 157 2.12 11.59 11.54
N LYS A 158 1.87 11.13 10.30
CA LYS A 158 2.00 11.95 9.10
C LYS A 158 0.73 12.05 8.26
N GLU A 159 -0.10 11.01 8.26
CA GLU A 159 -1.34 10.94 7.47
C GLU A 159 -2.48 10.35 8.33
N PRO A 160 -2.78 10.91 9.55
CA PRO A 160 -3.71 10.31 10.51
C PRO A 160 -5.15 10.19 9.97
N GLU A 161 -5.52 10.99 8.97
CA GLU A 161 -6.79 10.90 8.27
C GLU A 161 -6.98 9.60 7.51
N LEU A 162 -5.90 8.88 7.21
CA LEU A 162 -5.93 7.58 6.51
C LEU A 162 -5.97 6.38 7.47
N LEU A 163 -5.87 6.59 8.78
CA LEU A 163 -5.99 5.51 9.77
C LEU A 163 -7.28 4.67 9.61
N PRO A 164 -8.45 5.26 9.31
CA PRO A 164 -9.66 4.47 9.08
C PRO A 164 -9.51 3.43 7.96
N ALA A 165 -8.76 3.72 6.89
CA ALA A 165 -8.53 2.77 5.81
C ALA A 165 -7.79 1.50 6.28
N LEU A 166 -6.89 1.62 7.25
CA LEU A 166 -6.20 0.48 7.85
C LEU A 166 -7.03 -0.26 8.90
N THR A 167 -7.83 0.47 9.70
CA THR A 167 -8.53 -0.10 10.85
C THR A 167 -9.84 -0.78 10.49
N PHE A 168 -10.52 -0.34 9.44
CA PHE A 168 -11.78 -0.97 8.99
C PHE A 168 -11.57 -2.21 8.13
N PHE A 169 -10.45 -2.35 7.44
CA PHE A 169 -10.19 -3.51 6.59
C PHE A 169 -10.30 -4.86 7.35
N PRO A 170 -9.64 -5.07 8.51
CA PRO A 170 -9.80 -6.31 9.27
C PRO A 170 -11.24 -6.58 9.68
N GLN A 171 -12.02 -5.55 10.02
CA GLN A 171 -13.43 -5.70 10.37
C GLN A 171 -14.26 -6.17 9.17
N MET A 172 -14.00 -5.62 7.98
CA MET A 172 -14.66 -6.05 6.74
C MET A 172 -14.38 -7.53 6.45
N VAL A 173 -13.14 -7.98 6.61
CA VAL A 173 -12.76 -9.39 6.38
C VAL A 173 -13.47 -10.31 7.37
N VAL A 174 -13.51 -9.98 8.67
CA VAL A 174 -14.20 -10.77 9.69
C VAL A 174 -15.70 -10.91 9.37
N PHE A 175 -16.36 -9.85 8.94
CA PHE A 175 -17.77 -9.92 8.54
C PHE A 175 -18.00 -10.76 7.28
N SER A 176 -17.05 -10.79 6.36
CA SER A 176 -17.17 -11.57 5.13
C SER A 176 -16.94 -13.07 5.34
N THR A 177 -16.15 -13.44 6.35
CA THR A 177 -15.77 -14.85 6.63
C THR A 177 -16.74 -15.57 7.57
N ASN A 178 -17.60 -14.84 8.28
CA ASN A 178 -18.59 -15.41 9.22
C ASN A 178 -19.93 -15.73 8.54
N LYS A 179 -19.97 -15.87 7.22
CA LYS A 179 -21.09 -16.38 6.44
C LYS A 179 -20.72 -17.73 5.86
#